data_72c23b9cbdce8fcb393cfbb9bbeac646
#
_entry.id   72c23b9cbdce8fcb393cfbb9bbeac646
#
_cell.length_a   1.000
_cell.length_b   1.000
_cell.length_c   1.000
_cell.angle_alpha   90.00
_cell.angle_beta   90.00
_cell.angle_gamma   90.00
#
_symmetry.space_group_name_H-M   'P 1'
#
loop_
_entity.id
_entity.type
_entity.pdbx_description
1 polymer ?
#
loop_
_entity_poly.entity_id
_entity_poly.type
_entity_poly.pdbx_seq_one_letter_code
_entity_poly.pdbx_strand_id
1 'polypeptide(L)'
;MNNILTFNELKEIAKKIAIDDDRVEKLYIEQLETQSMSSDVNFFNVLYLVKDLSFDDTSFEFIEHFGDVLTMYENTENENIIEYRIIYENFTQGIFRIVSKKSIEVLEELQEKYICVLNKDENKKSGVYIEKKVHKLTEDEFLVNTCEFFWNVLKFGNKLYTKEFLNISEEYRKVLELLDEHLKHYVLSENKYLLELGKENKLVFNYVDTEIFEKYLQCYSKLELESLWIALFNICGLFRKLSLQIAINLRFEYAKELDRDTVTYLRELKQKANSR
;
A
#
# COMPACT_ATOMS: atom_id res chain seq x y z
N MET A 1 2.05 -26.25 -19.71
CA MET A 1 2.05 -24.85 -19.20
C MET A 1 0.61 -24.57 -18.80
N ASN A 2 0.32 -24.52 -17.51
CA ASN A 2 -1.02 -24.16 -17.04
C ASN A 2 -1.29 -22.72 -17.40
N ASN A 3 -2.40 -22.45 -18.11
CA ASN A 3 -2.75 -21.10 -18.53
C ASN A 3 -2.95 -20.21 -17.30
N ILE A 4 -2.37 -19.01 -17.34
CA ILE A 4 -2.69 -17.95 -16.38
C ILE A 4 -4.09 -17.46 -16.71
N LEU A 5 -4.97 -17.34 -15.69
CA LEU A 5 -6.33 -16.87 -15.88
C LEU A 5 -6.35 -15.38 -16.26
N THR A 6 -7.22 -15.02 -17.16
CA THR A 6 -7.61 -13.61 -17.36
C THR A 6 -8.54 -13.15 -16.24
N PHE A 7 -8.66 -11.83 -16.03
CA PHE A 7 -9.58 -11.29 -15.02
C PHE A 7 -11.05 -11.71 -15.25
N ASN A 8 -11.47 -11.83 -16.51
CA ASN A 8 -12.81 -12.30 -16.84
C ASN A 8 -13.03 -13.76 -16.47
N GLU A 9 -12.06 -14.63 -16.76
CA GLU A 9 -12.15 -16.06 -16.41
C GLU A 9 -12.18 -16.22 -14.88
N LEU A 10 -11.31 -15.55 -14.16
CA LEU A 10 -11.29 -15.51 -12.69
C LEU A 10 -12.67 -15.09 -12.14
N LYS A 11 -13.23 -14.01 -12.67
CA LYS A 11 -14.53 -13.47 -12.26
C LYS A 11 -15.67 -14.47 -12.49
N GLU A 12 -15.69 -15.13 -13.63
CA GLU A 12 -16.75 -16.12 -13.97
C GLU A 12 -16.63 -17.38 -13.09
N ILE A 13 -15.40 -17.86 -12.81
CA ILE A 13 -15.17 -18.98 -11.89
C ILE A 13 -15.66 -18.61 -10.48
N ALA A 14 -15.21 -17.46 -9.94
CA ALA A 14 -15.58 -17.02 -8.60
C ALA A 14 -17.11 -16.83 -8.48
N LYS A 15 -17.74 -16.28 -9.52
CA LYS A 15 -19.20 -16.07 -9.57
C LYS A 15 -19.96 -17.39 -9.59
N LYS A 16 -19.50 -18.39 -10.35
CA LYS A 16 -20.11 -19.73 -10.37
C LYS A 16 -20.08 -20.34 -8.98
N ILE A 17 -18.93 -20.35 -8.32
CA ILE A 17 -18.80 -20.86 -6.95
C ILE A 17 -19.76 -20.14 -6.00
N ALA A 18 -19.83 -18.81 -6.07
CA ALA A 18 -20.72 -18.05 -5.23
C ALA A 18 -22.22 -18.35 -5.49
N ILE A 19 -22.60 -18.66 -6.73
CA ILE A 19 -23.98 -19.03 -7.08
C ILE A 19 -24.32 -20.40 -6.52
N ASP A 20 -23.40 -21.37 -6.65
CA ASP A 20 -23.61 -22.76 -6.28
C ASP A 20 -23.60 -22.97 -4.74
N ASP A 21 -23.01 -22.03 -3.98
CA ASP A 21 -23.01 -22.07 -2.50
C ASP A 21 -24.09 -21.15 -1.90
N ASP A 22 -25.16 -21.74 -1.36
CA ASP A 22 -26.28 -21.02 -0.75
C ASP A 22 -25.91 -20.18 0.50
N ARG A 23 -24.73 -20.43 1.09
CA ARG A 23 -24.23 -19.67 2.23
C ARG A 23 -23.71 -18.31 1.81
N VAL A 24 -23.21 -18.19 0.57
CA VAL A 24 -22.66 -16.94 0.03
C VAL A 24 -23.80 -15.96 -0.27
N GLU A 25 -23.78 -14.80 0.34
CA GLU A 25 -24.69 -13.69 0.07
C GLU A 25 -24.14 -12.74 -0.98
N LYS A 26 -22.82 -12.45 -0.91
CA LYS A 26 -22.16 -11.53 -1.84
C LYS A 26 -20.76 -12.02 -2.20
N LEU A 27 -20.35 -11.67 -3.40
CA LEU A 27 -19.01 -11.90 -3.92
C LEU A 27 -18.37 -10.55 -4.23
N TYR A 28 -17.16 -10.38 -3.75
CA TYR A 28 -16.32 -9.23 -4.04
C TYR A 28 -14.98 -9.69 -4.62
N ILE A 29 -14.47 -8.95 -5.61
CA ILE A 29 -13.15 -9.17 -6.19
C ILE A 29 -12.39 -7.85 -6.10
N GLU A 30 -11.13 -7.93 -5.70
CA GLU A 30 -10.28 -6.74 -5.63
C GLU A 30 -10.09 -6.14 -7.02
N GLN A 31 -10.34 -4.84 -7.15
CA GLN A 31 -10.13 -4.12 -8.40
C GLN A 31 -8.64 -3.91 -8.65
N LEU A 32 -8.14 -4.52 -9.69
CA LEU A 32 -6.78 -4.31 -10.19
C LEU A 32 -6.80 -3.15 -11.20
N GLU A 33 -6.55 -1.94 -10.76
CA GLU A 33 -6.73 -0.69 -11.51
C GLU A 33 -5.93 -0.57 -12.83
N THR A 34 -4.98 -1.46 -13.09
CA THR A 34 -4.09 -1.39 -14.27
C THR A 34 -4.26 -2.55 -15.25
N GLN A 35 -5.14 -3.50 -14.96
CA GLN A 35 -5.34 -4.65 -15.84
C GLN A 35 -6.58 -4.46 -16.72
N SER A 36 -6.40 -4.59 -18.05
CA SER A 36 -7.54 -4.77 -18.93
C SER A 36 -8.25 -6.08 -18.55
N MET A 37 -9.55 -6.18 -18.79
CA MET A 37 -10.33 -7.39 -18.47
C MET A 37 -9.83 -8.66 -19.19
N SER A 38 -8.93 -8.50 -20.16
CA SER A 38 -8.30 -9.58 -20.94
C SER A 38 -6.83 -9.82 -20.57
N SER A 39 -6.28 -9.12 -19.57
CA SER A 39 -4.88 -9.32 -19.14
C SER A 39 -4.75 -10.50 -18.19
N ASP A 40 -3.59 -11.18 -18.27
CA ASP A 40 -3.21 -12.26 -17.36
C ASP A 40 -3.16 -11.77 -15.92
N VAL A 41 -3.68 -12.57 -14.98
CA VAL A 41 -3.75 -12.25 -13.56
C VAL A 41 -2.68 -13.02 -12.81
N ASN A 42 -1.62 -12.34 -12.38
CA ASN A 42 -0.56 -12.95 -11.57
C ASN A 42 -0.86 -12.93 -10.06
N PHE A 43 -1.78 -12.07 -9.64
CA PHE A 43 -2.24 -11.95 -8.26
C PHE A 43 -3.72 -11.58 -8.24
N PHE A 44 -4.49 -12.19 -7.35
CA PHE A 44 -5.90 -11.85 -7.17
C PHE A 44 -6.34 -11.99 -5.70
N ASN A 45 -7.40 -11.29 -5.36
CA ASN A 45 -8.03 -11.35 -4.06
C ASN A 45 -9.54 -11.45 -4.24
N VAL A 46 -10.12 -12.53 -3.73
CA VAL A 46 -11.55 -12.85 -3.81
C VAL A 46 -12.12 -12.94 -2.42
N LEU A 47 -13.27 -12.32 -2.20
CA LEU A 47 -13.94 -12.35 -0.91
C LEU A 47 -15.38 -12.80 -1.06
N TYR A 48 -15.72 -13.85 -0.32
CA TYR A 48 -17.06 -14.37 -0.17
C TYR A 48 -17.65 -13.89 1.17
N LEU A 49 -18.70 -13.09 1.11
CA LEU A 49 -19.48 -12.73 2.29
C LEU A 49 -20.54 -13.80 2.53
N VAL A 50 -20.46 -14.46 3.67
CA VAL A 50 -21.37 -15.54 4.05
C VAL A 50 -22.28 -15.16 5.22
N LYS A 51 -23.41 -15.83 5.36
CA LYS A 51 -24.36 -15.62 6.46
C LYS A 51 -23.74 -15.94 7.81
N ASP A 52 -23.14 -17.10 7.91
CA ASP A 52 -22.46 -17.62 9.08
C ASP A 52 -21.26 -18.47 8.66
N LEU A 53 -20.19 -18.44 9.47
CA LEU A 53 -19.05 -19.34 9.34
C LEU A 53 -19.27 -20.55 10.27
N SER A 54 -19.47 -21.74 9.69
CA SER A 54 -19.31 -23.00 10.39
C SER A 54 -17.99 -23.61 9.98
N PHE A 55 -17.07 -23.75 10.92
CA PHE A 55 -15.71 -24.27 10.64
C PHE A 55 -15.69 -25.72 10.12
N ASP A 56 -16.76 -26.48 10.35
CA ASP A 56 -16.84 -27.90 9.98
C ASP A 56 -17.13 -28.13 8.48
N ASP A 57 -17.54 -27.08 7.73
CA ASP A 57 -18.06 -27.21 6.34
C ASP A 57 -17.16 -26.57 5.28
N THR A 58 -15.96 -26.12 5.60
CA THR A 58 -15.07 -25.47 4.62
C THR A 58 -14.34 -26.55 3.81
N SER A 59 -14.97 -27.06 2.75
CA SER A 59 -14.26 -27.82 1.73
C SER A 59 -13.43 -26.84 0.88
N PHE A 60 -12.14 -27.10 0.77
CA PHE A 60 -11.20 -26.32 -0.03
C PHE A 60 -11.28 -26.62 -1.53
N GLU A 61 -12.17 -27.52 -1.93
CA GLU A 61 -12.30 -27.99 -3.32
C GLU A 61 -12.54 -26.84 -4.33
N PHE A 62 -13.17 -25.74 -3.88
CA PHE A 62 -13.39 -24.60 -4.76
C PHE A 62 -12.11 -23.90 -5.21
N ILE A 63 -11.01 -23.99 -4.45
CA ILE A 63 -9.71 -23.37 -4.74
C ILE A 63 -9.09 -23.98 -5.99
N GLU A 64 -9.28 -25.28 -6.22
CA GLU A 64 -8.75 -26.03 -7.35
C GLU A 64 -9.39 -25.61 -8.69
N HIS A 65 -10.56 -24.94 -8.65
CA HIS A 65 -11.18 -24.38 -9.85
C HIS A 65 -10.37 -23.24 -10.49
N PHE A 66 -9.48 -22.63 -9.74
CA PHE A 66 -8.63 -21.53 -10.23
C PHE A 66 -7.27 -22.00 -10.77
N GLY A 67 -6.92 -23.25 -10.58
CA GLY A 67 -5.69 -23.87 -11.06
C GLY A 67 -5.15 -24.96 -10.13
N ASP A 68 -4.12 -25.67 -10.58
CA ASP A 68 -3.43 -26.68 -9.79
C ASP A 68 -2.65 -26.00 -8.64
N VAL A 69 -2.92 -26.43 -7.40
CA VAL A 69 -2.36 -25.83 -6.18
C VAL A 69 -0.95 -26.32 -5.93
N LEU A 70 0.04 -25.43 -5.90
CA LEU A 70 1.40 -25.75 -5.50
C LEU A 70 1.53 -25.77 -3.96
N THR A 71 0.99 -24.77 -3.29
CA THR A 71 0.96 -24.69 -1.83
C THR A 71 -0.17 -23.78 -1.35
N MET A 72 -0.66 -24.06 -0.15
CA MET A 72 -1.73 -23.32 0.48
C MET A 72 -1.40 -23.07 1.97
N TYR A 73 -1.73 -21.90 2.45
CA TYR A 73 -1.67 -21.50 3.84
C TYR A 73 -3.03 -20.96 4.29
N GLU A 74 -3.54 -21.52 5.39
CA GLU A 74 -4.75 -21.03 6.04
C GLU A 74 -4.40 -20.12 7.22
N ASN A 75 -5.05 -18.97 7.29
CA ASN A 75 -4.96 -18.06 8.42
C ASN A 75 -6.36 -17.80 8.97
N THR A 76 -6.56 -18.12 10.24
CA THR A 76 -7.80 -17.85 10.95
C THR A 76 -7.50 -16.79 12.01
N GLU A 77 -7.58 -15.51 11.61
CA GLU A 77 -7.27 -14.39 12.51
C GLU A 77 -8.33 -14.22 13.59
N ASN A 78 -9.59 -14.53 13.27
CA ASN A 78 -10.70 -14.50 14.23
C ASN A 78 -11.81 -15.46 13.77
N GLU A 79 -12.79 -15.70 14.66
CA GLU A 79 -13.92 -16.61 14.39
C GLU A 79 -14.87 -16.19 13.25
N ASN A 80 -14.70 -14.98 12.69
CA ASN A 80 -15.54 -14.42 11.65
C ASN A 80 -14.86 -14.31 10.29
N ILE A 81 -13.56 -14.64 10.19
CA ILE A 81 -12.78 -14.50 8.97
C ILE A 81 -11.86 -15.70 8.79
N ILE A 82 -11.96 -16.37 7.65
CA ILE A 82 -11.02 -17.37 7.20
C ILE A 82 -10.32 -16.82 5.95
N GLU A 83 -8.99 -16.81 5.96
CA GLU A 83 -8.18 -16.38 4.82
C GLU A 83 -7.31 -17.55 4.33
N TYR A 84 -7.39 -17.85 3.03
CA TYR A 84 -6.52 -18.79 2.34
C TYR A 84 -5.58 -18.01 1.44
N ARG A 85 -4.28 -18.27 1.57
CA ARG A 85 -3.24 -17.79 0.66
C ARG A 85 -2.70 -18.95 -0.13
N ILE A 86 -2.81 -18.85 -1.45
CA ILE A 86 -2.50 -19.94 -2.36
C ILE A 86 -1.43 -19.50 -3.35
N ILE A 87 -0.50 -20.40 -3.63
CA ILE A 87 0.37 -20.30 -4.80
C ILE A 87 0.01 -21.48 -5.71
N TYR A 88 -0.33 -21.17 -6.95
CA TYR A 88 -0.63 -22.17 -7.99
C TYR A 88 0.65 -22.60 -8.71
N GLU A 89 0.62 -23.74 -9.42
CA GLU A 89 1.78 -24.26 -10.14
C GLU A 89 2.32 -23.33 -11.24
N ASN A 90 1.48 -22.42 -11.75
CA ASN A 90 1.87 -21.37 -12.68
C ASN A 90 2.42 -20.11 -11.98
N PHE A 91 2.67 -20.17 -10.67
CA PHE A 91 3.10 -19.08 -9.79
C PHE A 91 2.11 -17.91 -9.65
N THR A 92 0.87 -18.06 -10.09
CA THR A 92 -0.20 -17.12 -9.74
C THR A 92 -0.44 -17.19 -8.22
N GLN A 93 -0.63 -16.05 -7.58
CA GLN A 93 -0.95 -15.95 -6.16
C GLN A 93 -2.42 -15.57 -5.99
N GLY A 94 -3.12 -16.32 -5.15
CA GLY A 94 -4.52 -16.07 -4.81
C GLY A 94 -4.71 -15.87 -3.33
N ILE A 95 -5.55 -14.90 -2.96
CA ILE A 95 -6.06 -14.75 -1.61
C ILE A 95 -7.58 -14.94 -1.67
N PHE A 96 -8.10 -15.88 -0.88
CA PHE A 96 -9.52 -16.05 -0.68
C PHE A 96 -9.87 -15.71 0.76
N ARG A 97 -10.84 -14.83 0.94
CA ARG A 97 -11.39 -14.49 2.25
C ARG A 97 -12.84 -14.91 2.31
N ILE A 98 -13.17 -15.70 3.31
CA ILE A 98 -14.54 -16.04 3.67
C ILE A 98 -14.87 -15.26 4.92
N VAL A 99 -15.81 -14.34 4.84
CA VAL A 99 -16.13 -13.37 5.88
C VAL A 99 -17.57 -13.52 6.32
N SER A 100 -17.80 -13.68 7.62
CA SER A 100 -19.15 -13.65 8.18
C SER A 100 -19.73 -12.24 8.12
N LYS A 101 -21.03 -12.15 7.79
CA LYS A 101 -21.80 -10.90 7.82
C LYS A 101 -21.75 -10.16 9.17
N LYS A 102 -21.38 -10.85 10.24
CA LYS A 102 -21.26 -10.26 11.60
C LYS A 102 -20.03 -9.37 11.76
N SER A 103 -19.07 -9.43 10.85
CA SER A 103 -17.81 -8.66 10.91
C SER A 103 -17.97 -7.30 10.22
N ILE A 104 -18.46 -6.30 10.95
CA ILE A 104 -18.77 -4.95 10.43
C ILE A 104 -17.51 -4.21 9.96
N GLU A 105 -16.38 -4.34 10.67
CA GLU A 105 -15.11 -3.66 10.36
C GLU A 105 -14.56 -4.03 8.98
N VAL A 106 -14.70 -5.30 8.59
CA VAL A 106 -14.29 -5.78 7.27
C VAL A 106 -15.18 -5.19 6.16
N LEU A 107 -16.45 -4.92 6.44
CA LEU A 107 -17.38 -4.36 5.45
C LEU A 107 -17.05 -2.91 5.07
N GLU A 108 -16.47 -2.13 5.98
CA GLU A 108 -16.01 -0.76 5.71
C GLU A 108 -14.75 -0.77 4.84
N GLU A 109 -13.81 -1.66 5.11
CA GLU A 109 -12.59 -1.85 4.30
C GLU A 109 -12.90 -2.36 2.88
N LEU A 110 -13.97 -3.19 2.74
CA LEU A 110 -14.42 -3.75 1.47
C LEU A 110 -14.90 -2.71 0.46
N GLN A 111 -15.55 -1.65 0.92
CA GLN A 111 -16.11 -0.63 0.03
C GLN A 111 -15.04 0.15 -0.72
N GLU A 112 -13.81 0.19 -0.20
CA GLU A 112 -12.72 0.95 -0.79
C GLU A 112 -11.87 0.19 -1.81
N LYS A 113 -11.79 -1.14 -1.69
CA LYS A 113 -10.81 -1.95 -2.45
C LYS A 113 -11.44 -2.95 -3.42
N TYR A 114 -12.72 -3.25 -3.28
CA TYR A 114 -13.36 -4.38 -3.96
C TYR A 114 -14.56 -3.97 -4.80
N ILE A 115 -14.72 -4.65 -5.93
CA ILE A 115 -15.94 -4.58 -6.75
C ILE A 115 -16.90 -5.68 -6.29
N CYS A 116 -18.15 -5.33 -6.01
CA CYS A 116 -19.21 -6.31 -5.80
C CYS A 116 -19.59 -6.93 -7.15
N VAL A 117 -19.26 -8.21 -7.33
CA VAL A 117 -19.51 -8.97 -8.57
C VAL A 117 -20.87 -9.70 -8.53
N LEU A 118 -21.29 -10.12 -7.34
CA LEU A 118 -22.57 -10.79 -7.09
C LEU A 118 -23.16 -10.29 -5.78
N ASN A 119 -24.48 -10.03 -5.80
CA ASN A 119 -25.29 -9.75 -4.62
C ASN A 119 -26.59 -10.54 -4.74
N LYS A 120 -26.79 -11.55 -3.87
CA LYS A 120 -28.02 -12.36 -3.84
C LYS A 120 -29.19 -11.66 -3.11
N ASP A 121 -28.93 -10.56 -2.42
CA ASP A 121 -29.95 -9.74 -1.78
C ASP A 121 -30.51 -8.73 -2.80
N GLU A 122 -31.55 -9.12 -3.54
CA GLU A 122 -32.16 -8.38 -4.67
C GLU A 122 -32.78 -7.02 -4.27
N ASN A 123 -32.94 -6.75 -2.98
CA ASN A 123 -33.61 -5.53 -2.49
C ASN A 123 -32.68 -4.29 -2.36
N LYS A 124 -31.39 -4.42 -2.63
CA LYS A 124 -30.45 -3.28 -2.62
C LYS A 124 -29.71 -3.18 -3.94
N LYS A 125 -29.96 -2.10 -4.69
CA LYS A 125 -29.16 -1.77 -5.89
C LYS A 125 -27.68 -1.82 -5.53
N SER A 126 -26.95 -2.78 -6.12
CA SER A 126 -25.51 -2.85 -6.07
C SER A 126 -24.93 -1.65 -6.79
N GLY A 127 -24.03 -0.94 -6.16
CA GLY A 127 -23.29 0.15 -6.79
C GLY A 127 -23.56 1.52 -6.18
N VAL A 128 -23.23 1.68 -4.91
CA VAL A 128 -22.85 3.00 -4.44
C VAL A 128 -21.36 3.12 -4.75
N TYR A 129 -21.02 3.73 -5.88
CA TYR A 129 -19.71 4.35 -6.07
C TYR A 129 -19.62 5.45 -5.02
N ILE A 130 -18.94 5.20 -3.92
CA ILE A 130 -18.53 6.27 -3.03
C ILE A 130 -17.33 6.93 -3.73
N GLU A 131 -17.58 8.10 -4.29
CA GLU A 131 -16.53 8.98 -4.78
C GLU A 131 -15.51 9.15 -3.65
N LYS A 132 -14.32 8.53 -3.79
CA LYS A 132 -13.28 8.60 -2.79
C LYS A 132 -12.81 10.04 -2.71
N LYS A 133 -13.29 10.82 -1.73
CA LYS A 133 -12.78 12.17 -1.51
C LYS A 133 -11.32 12.04 -1.07
N VAL A 134 -10.42 12.43 -1.95
CA VAL A 134 -9.00 12.52 -1.64
C VAL A 134 -8.84 13.45 -0.43
N HIS A 135 -8.29 12.93 0.66
CA HIS A 135 -8.06 13.71 1.87
C HIS A 135 -7.08 14.86 1.57
N LYS A 136 -7.53 16.10 1.81
CA LYS A 136 -6.70 17.28 1.63
C LYS A 136 -5.92 17.55 2.92
N LEU A 137 -4.60 17.59 2.79
CA LEU A 137 -3.68 17.86 3.89
C LEU A 137 -4.02 19.19 4.58
N THR A 138 -4.11 19.16 5.90
CA THR A 138 -4.24 20.36 6.73
C THR A 138 -2.86 20.88 7.14
N GLU A 139 -2.78 22.13 7.63
CA GLU A 139 -1.52 22.71 8.09
C GLU A 139 -0.96 22.01 9.32
N ASP A 140 -1.83 21.60 10.25
CA ASP A 140 -1.42 20.82 11.44
C ASP A 140 -0.86 19.44 11.05
N GLU A 141 -1.50 18.73 10.12
CA GLU A 141 -1.00 17.46 9.60
C GLU A 141 0.33 17.63 8.87
N PHE A 142 0.47 18.70 8.07
CA PHE A 142 1.73 19.00 7.40
C PHE A 142 2.87 19.25 8.39
N LEU A 143 2.60 19.98 9.47
CA LEU A 143 3.57 20.24 10.53
C LEU A 143 3.93 18.93 11.27
N VAL A 144 2.94 18.13 11.65
CA VAL A 144 3.14 16.84 12.32
C VAL A 144 3.97 15.91 11.45
N ASN A 145 3.63 15.76 10.16
CA ASN A 145 4.39 14.92 9.21
C ASN A 145 5.84 15.40 9.05
N THR A 146 6.03 16.72 9.01
CA THR A 146 7.38 17.31 8.95
C THR A 146 8.20 17.01 10.21
N CYS A 147 7.60 17.14 11.38
CA CYS A 147 8.26 16.83 12.65
C CYS A 147 8.59 15.33 12.76
N GLU A 148 7.65 14.45 12.37
CA GLU A 148 7.84 13.00 12.37
C GLU A 148 8.97 12.59 11.41
N PHE A 149 9.01 13.20 10.22
CA PHE A 149 10.10 12.96 9.27
C PHE A 149 11.47 13.29 9.89
N PHE A 150 11.66 14.49 10.43
CA PHE A 150 12.95 14.88 11.00
C PHE A 150 13.30 14.08 12.26
N TRP A 151 12.33 13.68 13.06
CA TRP A 151 12.54 12.75 14.17
C TRP A 151 13.14 11.42 13.70
N ASN A 152 12.58 10.80 12.67
CA ASN A 152 13.07 9.53 12.13
C ASN A 152 14.40 9.69 11.39
N VAL A 153 14.62 10.79 10.70
CA VAL A 153 15.90 11.16 10.08
C VAL A 153 17.03 11.23 11.13
N LEU A 154 16.78 11.85 12.29
CA LEU A 154 17.73 11.91 13.40
C LEU A 154 18.01 10.52 13.98
N LYS A 155 16.99 9.68 14.16
CA LYS A 155 17.16 8.29 14.60
C LYS A 155 18.03 7.52 13.61
N PHE A 156 17.76 7.61 12.33
CA PHE A 156 18.54 6.94 11.29
C PHE A 156 20.00 7.41 11.30
N GLY A 157 20.26 8.72 11.34
CA GLY A 157 21.61 9.27 11.45
C GLY A 157 22.38 8.78 12.69
N ASN A 158 21.72 8.69 13.84
CA ASN A 158 22.31 8.14 15.05
C ASN A 158 22.65 6.65 14.90
N LYS A 159 21.80 5.82 14.25
CA LYS A 159 22.10 4.42 13.97
C LYS A 159 23.27 4.25 13.00
N LEU A 160 23.40 5.12 12.02
CA LEU A 160 24.58 5.15 11.14
C LEU A 160 25.86 5.47 11.93
N TYR A 161 25.79 6.45 12.84
CA TYR A 161 26.92 6.83 13.67
C TYR A 161 27.37 5.72 14.64
N THR A 162 26.42 5.02 15.26
CA THR A 162 26.69 3.92 16.19
C THR A 162 26.97 2.59 15.49
N LYS A 163 26.78 2.52 14.16
CA LYS A 163 26.98 1.32 13.32
C LYS A 163 26.08 0.14 13.73
N GLU A 164 24.85 0.42 14.15
CA GLU A 164 23.87 -0.57 14.59
C GLU A 164 23.15 -1.22 13.39
N PHE A 165 23.86 -2.03 12.61
CA PHE A 165 23.42 -2.56 11.31
C PHE A 165 22.05 -3.26 11.31
N LEU A 166 21.68 -3.97 12.38
CA LEU A 166 20.38 -4.63 12.48
C LEU A 166 19.21 -3.62 12.46
N ASN A 167 19.42 -2.44 13.06
CA ASN A 167 18.40 -1.41 13.18
C ASN A 167 18.46 -0.38 12.04
N ILE A 168 19.61 -0.27 11.36
CA ILE A 168 19.82 0.68 10.26
C ILE A 168 18.78 0.48 9.14
N SER A 169 18.54 -0.76 8.72
CA SER A 169 17.63 -1.06 7.62
C SER A 169 16.17 -0.72 7.96
N GLU A 170 15.76 -0.92 9.21
CA GLU A 170 14.43 -0.56 9.69
C GLU A 170 14.22 0.96 9.70
N GLU A 171 15.15 1.70 10.29
CA GLU A 171 15.07 3.17 10.34
C GLU A 171 15.16 3.78 8.94
N TYR A 172 15.97 3.22 8.05
CA TYR A 172 16.07 3.66 6.66
C TYR A 172 14.75 3.46 5.92
N ARG A 173 14.13 2.27 6.05
CA ARG A 173 12.82 1.99 5.46
C ARG A 173 11.75 2.95 5.98
N LYS A 174 11.72 3.22 7.29
CA LYS A 174 10.77 4.15 7.91
C LYS A 174 10.89 5.57 7.34
N VAL A 175 12.11 6.05 7.14
CA VAL A 175 12.34 7.38 6.54
C VAL A 175 11.91 7.42 5.08
N LEU A 176 12.11 6.34 4.31
CA LEU A 176 11.63 6.25 2.93
C LEU A 176 10.09 6.22 2.87
N GLU A 177 9.42 5.47 3.74
CA GLU A 177 7.95 5.44 3.82
C GLU A 177 7.37 6.85 4.08
N LEU A 178 8.00 7.63 4.97
CA LEU A 178 7.60 9.01 5.23
C LEU A 178 7.85 9.94 4.02
N LEU A 179 8.94 9.70 3.28
CA LEU A 179 9.22 10.43 2.04
C LEU A 179 8.17 10.09 0.97
N ASP A 180 7.78 8.81 0.83
CA ASP A 180 6.78 8.35 -0.14
C ASP A 180 5.41 9.00 0.12
N GLU A 181 4.98 9.04 1.38
CA GLU A 181 3.74 9.72 1.75
C GLU A 181 3.81 11.22 1.48
N HIS A 182 4.98 11.82 1.70
CA HIS A 182 5.19 13.23 1.40
C HIS A 182 5.20 13.54 -0.11
N LEU A 183 5.79 12.64 -0.91
CA LEU A 183 5.75 12.72 -2.39
C LEU A 183 4.31 12.63 -2.92
N LYS A 184 3.49 11.77 -2.35
CA LYS A 184 2.06 11.70 -2.66
C LYS A 184 1.37 13.05 -2.41
N HIS A 185 1.57 13.65 -1.23
CA HIS A 185 0.99 14.96 -0.91
C HIS A 185 1.49 16.07 -1.82
N TYR A 186 2.75 16.02 -2.25
CA TYR A 186 3.29 16.92 -3.26
C TYR A 186 2.50 16.82 -4.56
N VAL A 187 2.36 15.62 -5.13
CA VAL A 187 1.61 15.40 -6.38
C VAL A 187 0.15 15.84 -6.24
N LEU A 188 -0.50 15.51 -5.13
CA LEU A 188 -1.88 15.91 -4.87
C LEU A 188 -2.02 17.43 -4.77
N SER A 189 -1.09 18.11 -4.11
CA SER A 189 -1.11 19.57 -3.96
C SER A 189 -0.92 20.32 -5.29
N GLU A 190 0.01 19.82 -6.14
CA GLU A 190 0.22 20.35 -7.51
C GLU A 190 -1.07 20.27 -8.35
N ASN A 191 -1.86 19.22 -8.13
CA ASN A 191 -3.08 18.93 -8.88
C ASN A 191 -4.36 19.29 -8.11
N LYS A 192 -4.26 20.16 -7.07
CA LYS A 192 -5.40 20.66 -6.28
C LYS A 192 -6.24 19.55 -5.65
N TYR A 193 -5.64 18.39 -5.36
CA TYR A 193 -6.34 17.22 -4.82
C TYR A 193 -7.47 16.67 -5.71
N LEU A 194 -7.34 16.84 -7.03
CA LEU A 194 -8.31 16.35 -8.03
C LEU A 194 -7.89 15.02 -8.67
N LEU A 195 -6.71 14.48 -8.32
CA LEU A 195 -6.20 13.24 -8.88
C LEU A 195 -6.50 12.04 -7.98
N GLU A 196 -6.81 10.93 -8.62
CA GLU A 196 -6.75 9.61 -8.01
C GLU A 196 -5.37 8.98 -8.34
N LEU A 197 -4.59 8.68 -7.30
CA LEU A 197 -3.23 8.12 -7.47
C LEU A 197 -3.22 6.59 -7.59
N GLY A 198 -4.39 5.98 -7.66
CA GLY A 198 -4.55 4.54 -7.70
C GLY A 198 -4.28 3.86 -6.36
N LYS A 199 -4.48 2.54 -6.34
CA LYS A 199 -4.23 1.74 -5.13
C LYS A 199 -2.74 1.82 -4.77
N GLU A 200 -2.46 2.01 -3.45
CA GLU A 200 -1.09 2.12 -2.93
C GLU A 200 -0.26 3.23 -3.62
N ASN A 201 -0.95 4.25 -4.16
CA ASN A 201 -0.34 5.40 -4.84
C ASN A 201 0.54 5.03 -6.05
N LYS A 202 0.36 3.86 -6.68
CA LYS A 202 1.20 3.35 -7.78
C LYS A 202 1.27 4.25 -9.02
N LEU A 203 0.31 5.17 -9.17
CA LEU A 203 0.30 6.13 -10.29
C LEU A 203 1.05 7.43 -9.96
N VAL A 204 1.60 7.58 -8.75
CA VAL A 204 2.26 8.81 -8.30
C VAL A 204 3.35 9.27 -9.27
N PHE A 205 4.15 8.34 -9.78
CA PHE A 205 5.24 8.66 -10.69
C PHE A 205 4.81 9.06 -12.11
N ASN A 206 3.53 8.88 -12.48
CA ASN A 206 2.99 9.40 -13.74
C ASN A 206 2.81 10.94 -13.71
N TYR A 207 2.83 11.53 -12.51
CA TYR A 207 2.59 12.95 -12.27
C TYR A 207 3.81 13.69 -11.70
N VAL A 208 4.95 13.02 -11.63
CA VAL A 208 6.21 13.58 -11.14
C VAL A 208 7.10 13.94 -12.32
N ASP A 209 7.75 15.09 -12.28
CA ASP A 209 8.72 15.46 -13.30
C ASP A 209 10.00 14.61 -13.19
N THR A 210 10.77 14.57 -14.30
CA THR A 210 11.99 13.77 -14.40
C THR A 210 13.01 14.15 -13.33
N GLU A 211 13.13 15.42 -12.95
CA GLU A 211 14.09 15.87 -11.94
C GLU A 211 13.75 15.32 -10.55
N ILE A 212 12.47 15.34 -10.18
CA ILE A 212 11.99 14.77 -8.91
C ILE A 212 12.20 13.26 -8.90
N PHE A 213 11.84 12.58 -10.00
CA PHE A 213 12.02 11.14 -10.12
C PHE A 213 13.48 10.72 -9.99
N GLU A 214 14.41 11.40 -10.68
CA GLU A 214 15.84 11.12 -10.56
C GLU A 214 16.36 11.33 -9.13
N LYS A 215 15.93 12.40 -8.45
CA LYS A 215 16.25 12.64 -7.04
C LYS A 215 15.69 11.58 -6.11
N TYR A 216 14.48 11.10 -6.39
CA TYR A 216 13.87 10.02 -5.65
C TYR A 216 14.69 8.73 -5.77
N LEU A 217 15.12 8.37 -6.97
CA LEU A 217 16.01 7.20 -7.17
C LEU A 217 17.34 7.32 -6.40
N GLN A 218 17.89 8.54 -6.25
CA GLN A 218 19.12 8.79 -5.48
C GLN A 218 18.90 8.63 -3.96
N CYS A 219 17.66 8.57 -3.48
CA CYS A 219 17.34 8.27 -2.09
C CYS A 219 17.55 6.78 -1.76
N TYR A 220 17.61 5.90 -2.76
CA TYR A 220 17.84 4.47 -2.57
C TYR A 220 19.33 4.14 -2.69
N SER A 221 19.81 3.28 -1.80
CA SER A 221 21.23 3.01 -1.68
C SER A 221 21.50 1.56 -1.25
N LYS A 222 22.73 1.11 -1.48
CA LYS A 222 23.22 -0.13 -0.88
C LYS A 222 23.32 0.03 0.64
N LEU A 223 23.24 -1.08 1.38
CA LEU A 223 23.44 -1.13 2.84
C LEU A 223 24.93 -1.01 3.21
N GLU A 224 25.60 0.03 2.72
CA GLU A 224 26.98 0.41 3.02
C GLU A 224 26.96 1.76 3.72
N LEU A 225 27.71 1.93 4.79
CA LEU A 225 27.65 3.12 5.65
C LEU A 225 27.78 4.44 4.87
N GLU A 226 28.77 4.55 4.00
CA GLU A 226 28.98 5.79 3.24
C GLU A 226 27.83 6.05 2.25
N SER A 227 27.37 5.00 1.58
CA SER A 227 26.24 5.09 0.65
C SER A 227 24.94 5.48 1.38
N LEU A 228 24.72 4.98 2.60
CA LEU A 228 23.57 5.32 3.43
C LEU A 228 23.63 6.76 3.95
N TRP A 229 24.83 7.29 4.30
CA TRP A 229 24.99 8.71 4.62
C TRP A 229 24.64 9.61 3.43
N ILE A 230 25.04 9.22 2.21
CA ILE A 230 24.68 9.95 0.97
C ILE A 230 23.17 9.92 0.76
N ALA A 231 22.57 8.73 0.87
CA ALA A 231 21.12 8.58 0.74
C ALA A 231 20.35 9.42 1.76
N LEU A 232 20.78 9.45 3.02
CA LEU A 232 20.16 10.28 4.07
C LEU A 232 20.14 11.77 3.70
N PHE A 233 21.23 12.31 3.16
CA PHE A 233 21.26 13.70 2.71
C PHE A 233 20.42 13.93 1.46
N ASN A 234 20.37 12.98 0.53
CA ASN A 234 19.50 13.05 -0.63
C ASN A 234 18.01 13.08 -0.23
N ILE A 235 17.63 12.21 0.72
CA ILE A 235 16.29 12.17 1.31
C ILE A 235 15.92 13.51 1.93
N CYS A 236 16.79 14.09 2.77
CA CYS A 236 16.55 15.41 3.37
C CYS A 236 16.42 16.51 2.30
N GLY A 237 17.24 16.44 1.25
CA GLY A 237 17.20 17.40 0.14
C GLY A 237 15.91 17.32 -0.67
N LEU A 238 15.47 16.10 -0.98
CA LEU A 238 14.22 15.88 -1.70
C LEU A 238 13.02 16.27 -0.84
N PHE A 239 12.95 15.82 0.41
CA PHE A 239 11.88 16.18 1.35
C PHE A 239 11.71 17.69 1.46
N ARG A 240 12.81 18.44 1.62
CA ARG A 240 12.80 19.92 1.63
C ARG A 240 12.19 20.50 0.36
N LYS A 241 12.61 20.00 -0.82
CA LYS A 241 12.10 20.49 -2.11
C LYS A 241 10.59 20.29 -2.21
N LEU A 242 10.09 19.09 -1.87
CA LEU A 242 8.68 18.75 -1.87
C LEU A 242 7.90 19.60 -0.86
N SER A 243 8.41 19.72 0.38
CA SER A 243 7.77 20.50 1.45
C SER A 243 7.61 21.98 1.11
N LEU A 244 8.63 22.58 0.52
CA LEU A 244 8.54 23.99 0.10
C LEU A 244 7.46 24.17 -0.96
N GLN A 245 7.33 23.23 -1.89
CA GLN A 245 6.30 23.32 -2.93
C GLN A 245 4.89 23.08 -2.35
N ILE A 246 4.72 22.09 -1.47
CA ILE A 246 3.44 21.88 -0.75
C ILE A 246 3.05 23.13 0.03
N ALA A 247 4.00 23.72 0.76
CA ALA A 247 3.77 24.93 1.54
C ALA A 247 3.31 26.11 0.66
N ILE A 248 3.91 26.27 -0.53
CA ILE A 248 3.49 27.29 -1.51
C ILE A 248 2.06 27.00 -2.01
N ASN A 249 1.78 25.75 -2.43
CA ASN A 249 0.50 25.37 -3.03
C ASN A 249 -0.67 25.48 -2.06
N LEU A 250 -0.43 25.15 -0.78
CA LEU A 250 -1.47 25.14 0.26
C LEU A 250 -1.46 26.38 1.16
N ARG A 251 -0.46 27.24 1.01
CA ARG A 251 -0.23 28.46 1.83
C ARG A 251 0.05 28.12 3.30
N PHE A 252 0.86 27.08 3.53
CA PHE A 252 1.31 26.66 4.85
C PHE A 252 2.69 27.23 5.17
N GLU A 253 3.05 27.21 6.45
CA GLU A 253 4.41 27.52 6.87
C GLU A 253 5.28 26.25 6.90
N TYR A 254 6.48 26.34 6.31
CA TYR A 254 7.46 25.26 6.40
C TYR A 254 8.43 25.49 7.57
N ALA A 255 8.71 24.44 8.35
CA ALA A 255 9.59 24.46 9.52
C ALA A 255 11.08 24.57 9.12
N LYS A 256 11.48 25.69 8.51
CA LYS A 256 12.84 25.92 7.96
C LYS A 256 13.95 25.80 8.97
N GLU A 257 13.70 26.23 10.22
CA GLU A 257 14.71 26.16 11.28
C GLU A 257 14.97 24.71 11.70
N LEU A 258 13.91 23.93 11.90
CA LEU A 258 14.03 22.52 12.22
C LEU A 258 14.83 21.75 11.14
N ASP A 259 14.52 21.99 9.86
CA ASP A 259 15.24 21.40 8.73
C ASP A 259 16.72 21.78 8.73
N ARG A 260 17.04 23.07 8.82
CA ARG A 260 18.41 23.58 8.82
C ARG A 260 19.23 22.99 9.97
N ASP A 261 18.66 23.01 11.16
CA ASP A 261 19.38 22.60 12.37
C ASP A 261 19.57 21.07 12.39
N THR A 262 18.58 20.30 11.96
CA THR A 262 18.69 18.84 11.78
C THR A 262 19.80 18.49 10.78
N VAL A 263 19.79 19.08 9.59
CA VAL A 263 20.81 18.76 8.57
C VAL A 263 22.21 19.20 9.02
N THR A 264 22.32 20.31 9.75
CA THR A 264 23.60 20.75 10.32
C THR A 264 24.12 19.74 11.33
N TYR A 265 23.30 19.30 12.27
CA TYR A 265 23.65 18.26 13.23
C TYR A 265 24.09 16.94 12.55
N LEU A 266 23.38 16.50 11.53
CA LEU A 266 23.73 15.27 10.79
C LEU A 266 25.10 15.37 10.10
N ARG A 267 25.45 16.54 9.55
CA ARG A 267 26.78 16.78 8.96
C ARG A 267 27.90 16.68 10.01
N GLU A 268 27.68 17.27 11.18
CA GLU A 268 28.65 17.14 12.30
C GLU A 268 28.75 15.70 12.76
N LEU A 269 27.62 14.97 12.84
CA LEU A 269 27.61 13.58 13.24
C LEU A 269 28.38 12.70 12.24
N LYS A 270 28.19 12.92 10.93
CA LYS A 270 28.96 12.24 9.88
C LYS A 270 30.48 12.54 9.99
N GLN A 271 30.84 13.79 10.22
CA GLN A 271 32.26 14.16 10.42
C GLN A 271 32.89 13.42 11.62
N LYS A 272 32.18 13.36 12.75
CA LYS A 272 32.59 12.59 13.92
C LYS A 272 32.72 11.09 13.65
N ALA A 273 31.80 10.52 12.80
CA ALA A 273 31.86 9.12 12.42
C ALA A 273 33.13 8.79 11.58
N ASN A 274 33.53 9.71 10.69
CA ASN A 274 34.72 9.55 9.84
C ASN A 274 36.05 9.76 10.59
N SER A 275 35.99 10.37 11.77
CA SER A 275 37.19 10.61 12.61
C SER A 275 37.47 9.47 13.60
N ARG A 276 36.61 8.45 13.63
CA ARG A 276 36.73 7.21 14.43
C ARG A 276 37.18 6.04 13.57
#